data_eef11e381145e47facdb044714d3dba3
#
_entry.id   eef11e381145e47facdb044714d3dba3
#
_cell.length_a   1.000
_cell.length_b   1.000
_cell.length_c   1.000
_cell.angle_alpha   90.00
_cell.angle_beta   90.00
_cell.angle_gamma   90.00
#
_symmetry.space_group_name_H-M   'P 1'
#
loop_
_entity.id
_entity.type
_entity.pdbx_description
1 polymer ?
#
loop_
_entity_poly.entity_id
_entity_poly.type
_entity_poly.pdbx_seq_one_letter_code
_entity_poly.pdbx_strand_id
1 'polypeptide(L)'
;MSSYVLCIFEGKRAEPNITNNLCLNLLQDEDKVILRASYGCNIYKLYAEIEKDPYLDTYELIVEELIKRQKEEQRLGRDLREEELAVLNIDDSSLISDIYLIFDYDGHCSNANDEKLVEMLNKFNNPQEEGLLIVSYPMVEAIRHQRGLEYSEELYALSEFCNYKAWTNKDAKLDKKYHNWGAYDFDTWREIVAQHLARANHLVTNELSLPKSQIEQQEIFTQQLDKHIPNGCVAVISSFPLMLFDYYGQALMSKLRFV
;
A
#
# COMPACT_ATOMS: atom_id res chain seq x y z
N MET A 1 14.14 -23.56 2.88
CA MET A 1 14.77 -22.22 2.82
C MET A 1 13.64 -21.22 2.94
N SER A 2 13.76 -20.27 3.85
CA SER A 2 12.78 -19.20 3.95
C SER A 2 12.86 -18.30 2.70
N SER A 3 11.73 -17.93 2.15
CA SER A 3 11.65 -16.94 1.08
C SER A 3 11.38 -15.56 1.66
N TYR A 4 11.66 -14.51 0.88
CA TYR A 4 11.43 -13.12 1.27
C TYR A 4 10.25 -12.53 0.53
N VAL A 5 9.46 -11.73 1.23
CA VAL A 5 8.46 -10.84 0.65
C VAL A 5 8.95 -9.41 0.85
N LEU A 6 9.21 -8.68 -0.22
CA LEU A 6 9.71 -7.32 -0.16
C LEU A 6 8.56 -6.32 -0.28
N CYS A 7 8.36 -5.52 0.76
CA CYS A 7 7.42 -4.40 0.76
C CYS A 7 8.18 -3.08 0.56
N ILE A 8 7.88 -2.37 -0.50
CA ILE A 8 8.48 -1.07 -0.86
C ILE A 8 7.43 0.01 -0.61
N PHE A 9 7.79 1.02 0.18
CA PHE A 9 6.88 2.08 0.59
C PHE A 9 7.29 3.44 0.04
N GLU A 10 6.29 4.29 -0.20
CA GLU A 10 6.53 5.70 -0.48
C GLU A 10 7.20 6.39 0.70
N GLY A 11 6.60 6.29 1.88
CA GLY A 11 7.03 7.02 3.07
C GLY A 11 8.01 6.26 3.95
N LYS A 12 8.68 7.01 4.83
CA LYS A 12 9.72 6.48 5.73
C LYS A 12 9.21 6.09 7.13
N ARG A 13 7.96 6.36 7.48
CA ARG A 13 7.48 6.20 8.87
C ARG A 13 6.13 5.51 8.98
N ALA A 14 5.11 5.98 8.28
CA ALA A 14 3.75 5.51 8.46
C ALA A 14 3.62 4.05 8.02
N GLU A 15 3.93 3.77 6.77
CA GLU A 15 3.78 2.46 6.15
C GLU A 15 4.66 1.39 6.81
N PRO A 16 5.97 1.65 7.11
CA PRO A 16 6.75 0.69 7.89
C PRO A 16 6.17 0.38 9.26
N ASN A 17 5.62 1.37 9.97
CA ASN A 17 5.00 1.15 11.28
C ASN A 17 3.69 0.35 11.18
N ILE A 18 2.88 0.62 10.16
CA ILE A 18 1.66 -0.16 9.86
C ILE A 18 2.05 -1.60 9.56
N THR A 19 3.04 -1.82 8.70
CA THR A 19 3.52 -3.16 8.33
C THR A 19 4.12 -3.90 9.52
N ASN A 20 4.85 -3.23 10.42
CA ASN A 20 5.31 -3.84 11.67
C ASN A 20 4.16 -4.40 12.49
N ASN A 21 3.11 -3.61 12.69
CA ASN A 21 1.93 -4.06 13.42
C ASN A 21 1.20 -5.18 12.67
N LEU A 22 1.12 -5.09 11.34
CA LEU A 22 0.53 -6.10 10.49
C LEU A 22 1.28 -7.45 10.60
N CYS A 23 2.61 -7.44 10.58
CA CYS A 23 3.44 -8.63 10.77
C CYS A 23 3.18 -9.29 12.12
N LEU A 24 3.00 -8.50 13.18
CA LEU A 24 2.74 -9.04 14.53
C LEU A 24 1.36 -9.70 14.64
N ASN A 25 0.38 -9.29 13.85
CA ASN A 25 -1.01 -9.72 14.00
C ASN A 25 -1.49 -10.68 12.91
N LEU A 26 -1.02 -10.53 11.67
CA LEU A 26 -1.61 -11.22 10.51
C LEU A 26 -0.58 -11.91 9.61
N LEU A 27 0.61 -11.34 9.42
CA LEU A 27 1.65 -11.89 8.54
C LEU A 27 2.65 -12.74 9.35
N GLN A 28 2.18 -13.83 9.95
CA GLN A 28 2.99 -14.76 10.73
C GLN A 28 3.11 -16.10 10.00
N ASP A 29 3.72 -16.07 8.82
CA ASP A 29 4.03 -17.30 8.09
C ASP A 29 5.44 -17.75 8.44
N GLU A 30 5.62 -19.01 8.89
CA GLU A 30 6.89 -19.53 9.36
C GLU A 30 7.95 -19.61 8.25
N ASP A 31 7.51 -19.72 6.98
CA ASP A 31 8.39 -19.93 5.82
C ASP A 31 8.72 -18.61 5.07
N LYS A 32 8.13 -17.47 5.43
CA LYS A 32 8.34 -16.19 4.74
C LYS A 32 8.81 -15.09 5.68
N VAL A 33 9.79 -14.32 5.25
CA VAL A 33 10.32 -13.16 5.97
C VAL A 33 9.88 -11.88 5.24
N ILE A 34 9.20 -10.99 5.94
CA ILE A 34 8.76 -9.70 5.39
C ILE A 34 9.88 -8.67 5.49
N LEU A 35 10.43 -8.29 4.37
CA LEU A 35 11.42 -7.22 4.24
C LEU A 35 10.74 -5.90 3.91
N ARG A 36 11.35 -4.79 4.35
CA ARG A 36 10.75 -3.46 4.23
C ARG A 36 11.77 -2.44 3.78
N ALA A 37 11.47 -1.75 2.70
CA ALA A 37 12.27 -0.64 2.20
C ALA A 37 11.39 0.57 1.94
N SER A 38 11.91 1.77 2.21
CA SER A 38 11.25 3.01 1.82
C SER A 38 11.91 3.57 0.57
N TYR A 39 11.16 3.81 -0.47
CA TYR A 39 11.65 4.51 -1.66
C TYR A 39 11.92 5.98 -1.34
N GLY A 40 11.05 6.59 -0.53
CA GLY A 40 11.22 7.95 -0.03
C GLY A 40 10.81 9.06 -1.01
N CYS A 41 10.14 8.69 -2.08
CA CYS A 41 9.61 9.59 -3.10
C CYS A 41 8.26 9.08 -3.59
N ASN A 42 7.44 9.96 -4.19
CA ASN A 42 6.16 9.57 -4.73
C ASN A 42 6.29 8.67 -5.98
N ILE A 43 5.18 8.05 -6.33
CA ILE A 43 5.08 7.10 -7.44
C ILE A 43 5.55 7.66 -8.78
N TYR A 44 5.33 8.94 -9.05
CA TYR A 44 5.71 9.58 -10.32
C TYR A 44 7.22 9.77 -10.47
N LYS A 45 7.97 9.79 -9.37
CA LYS A 45 9.44 9.74 -9.41
C LYS A 45 9.94 8.34 -9.72
N LEU A 46 9.29 7.32 -9.20
CA LEU A 46 9.56 5.93 -9.57
C LEU A 46 9.30 5.73 -11.08
N TYR A 47 8.18 6.25 -11.60
CA TYR A 47 7.88 6.23 -13.02
C TYR A 47 9.02 6.84 -13.88
N ALA A 48 9.57 7.99 -13.44
CA ALA A 48 10.66 8.66 -14.17
C ALA A 48 11.96 7.83 -14.22
N GLU A 49 12.22 6.94 -13.27
CA GLU A 49 13.35 6.00 -13.35
C GLU A 49 13.05 4.88 -14.35
N ILE A 50 11.82 4.39 -14.38
CA ILE A 50 11.37 3.37 -15.34
C ILE A 50 11.41 3.90 -16.79
N GLU A 51 11.03 5.18 -17.01
CA GLU A 51 11.14 5.80 -18.34
C GLU A 51 12.58 5.82 -18.87
N LYS A 52 13.59 5.91 -17.97
CA LYS A 52 15.00 5.90 -18.36
C LYS A 52 15.50 4.50 -18.72
N ASP A 53 15.03 3.48 -18.00
CA ASP A 53 15.38 2.09 -18.22
C ASP A 53 14.16 1.18 -18.08
N PRO A 54 13.52 0.81 -19.20
CA PRO A 54 12.34 -0.08 -19.18
C PRO A 54 12.62 -1.50 -18.69
N TYR A 55 13.88 -1.91 -18.61
CA TYR A 55 14.33 -3.23 -18.15
C TYR A 55 14.84 -3.19 -16.69
N LEU A 56 14.62 -2.08 -16.02
CA LEU A 56 15.06 -1.90 -14.64
C LEU A 56 14.43 -2.95 -13.74
N ASP A 57 15.28 -3.72 -13.06
CA ASP A 57 14.85 -4.65 -12.01
C ASP A 57 14.44 -3.88 -10.75
N THR A 58 13.27 -4.20 -10.23
CA THR A 58 12.69 -3.47 -9.08
C THR A 58 13.55 -3.62 -7.81
N TYR A 59 14.09 -4.81 -7.58
CA TYR A 59 14.98 -5.05 -6.42
C TYR A 59 16.29 -4.28 -6.58
N GLU A 60 16.92 -4.32 -7.76
CA GLU A 60 18.16 -3.59 -8.05
C GLU A 60 17.97 -2.09 -7.85
N LEU A 61 16.86 -1.51 -8.36
CA LEU A 61 16.51 -0.10 -8.15
C LEU A 61 16.45 0.26 -6.66
N ILE A 62 15.78 -0.57 -5.86
CA ILE A 62 15.66 -0.32 -4.42
C ILE A 62 17.00 -0.43 -3.72
N VAL A 63 17.81 -1.41 -4.07
CA VAL A 63 19.18 -1.57 -3.52
C VAL A 63 20.04 -0.35 -3.85
N GLU A 64 20.03 0.12 -5.10
CA GLU A 64 20.76 1.34 -5.49
C GLU A 64 20.33 2.56 -4.68
N GLU A 65 19.03 2.75 -4.50
CA GLU A 65 18.50 3.88 -3.74
C GLU A 65 18.87 3.79 -2.26
N LEU A 66 18.80 2.59 -1.67
CA LEU A 66 19.23 2.34 -0.30
C LEU A 66 20.74 2.60 -0.11
N ILE A 67 21.58 2.20 -1.07
CA ILE A 67 23.03 2.48 -1.03
C ILE A 67 23.31 3.99 -1.10
N LYS A 68 22.59 4.73 -1.96
CA LYS A 68 22.71 6.19 -2.04
C LYS A 68 22.35 6.82 -0.70
N ARG A 69 21.23 6.44 -0.11
CA ARG A 69 20.79 6.94 1.20
C ARG A 69 21.73 6.56 2.33
N GLN A 70 22.25 5.32 2.34
CA GLN A 70 23.22 4.91 3.36
C GLN A 70 24.45 5.81 3.37
N LYS A 71 24.99 6.16 2.20
CA LYS A 71 26.11 7.08 2.09
C LYS A 71 25.79 8.50 2.63
N GLU A 72 24.56 8.97 2.39
CA GLU A 72 24.09 10.27 2.88
C GLU A 72 23.90 10.26 4.40
N GLU A 73 23.26 9.24 4.96
CA GLU A 73 23.04 9.12 6.40
C GLU A 73 24.38 8.96 7.15
N GLN A 74 25.32 8.17 6.62
CA GLN A 74 26.67 8.03 7.20
C GLN A 74 27.44 9.39 7.24
N ARG A 75 27.30 10.24 6.22
CA ARG A 75 27.88 11.60 6.25
C ARG A 75 27.28 12.47 7.36
N LEU A 76 26.06 12.16 7.79
CA LEU A 76 25.36 12.83 8.88
C LEU A 76 25.56 12.14 10.24
N GLY A 77 26.41 11.10 10.31
CA GLY A 77 26.65 10.33 11.52
C GLY A 77 25.46 9.43 11.94
N ARG A 78 24.65 9.02 10.99
CA ARG A 78 23.47 8.15 11.19
C ARG A 78 23.59 6.92 10.31
N ASP A 79 22.81 5.90 10.63
CA ASP A 79 22.68 4.67 9.83
C ASP A 79 21.27 4.56 9.24
N LEU A 80 21.11 3.68 8.23
CA LEU A 80 19.81 3.22 7.79
C LEU A 80 19.14 2.43 8.92
N ARG A 81 17.83 2.28 8.84
CA ARG A 81 17.07 1.43 9.76
C ARG A 81 17.44 -0.05 9.55
N GLU A 82 17.31 -0.83 10.60
CA GLU A 82 17.63 -2.28 10.58
C GLU A 82 16.86 -3.01 9.45
N GLU A 83 15.60 -2.65 9.22
CA GLU A 83 14.78 -3.25 8.17
C GLU A 83 15.33 -2.97 6.76
N GLU A 84 15.88 -1.77 6.53
CA GLU A 84 16.48 -1.37 5.26
C GLU A 84 17.87 -1.99 5.08
N LEU A 85 18.63 -2.14 6.17
CA LEU A 85 19.88 -2.88 6.16
C LEU A 85 19.66 -4.36 5.87
N ALA A 86 18.57 -4.96 6.36
CA ALA A 86 18.21 -6.34 6.05
C ALA A 86 18.02 -6.56 4.54
N VAL A 87 17.44 -5.59 3.82
CA VAL A 87 17.30 -5.65 2.35
C VAL A 87 18.66 -5.62 1.66
N LEU A 88 19.60 -4.78 2.14
CA LEU A 88 20.95 -4.70 1.59
C LEU A 88 21.81 -5.94 1.86
N ASN A 89 21.45 -6.73 2.86
CA ASN A 89 22.17 -7.94 3.27
C ASN A 89 21.64 -9.24 2.62
N ILE A 90 20.76 -9.13 1.62
CA ILE A 90 20.30 -10.30 0.86
C ILE A 90 21.42 -10.71 -0.10
N ASP A 91 21.97 -11.90 0.10
CA ASP A 91 23.03 -12.45 -0.74
C ASP A 91 22.51 -12.99 -2.09
N ASP A 92 21.25 -13.39 -2.14
CA ASP A 92 20.61 -14.02 -3.30
C ASP A 92 19.20 -13.46 -3.52
N SER A 93 19.04 -12.58 -4.52
CA SER A 93 17.76 -11.97 -4.86
C SER A 93 16.72 -12.98 -5.36
N SER A 94 17.12 -14.15 -5.82
CA SER A 94 16.19 -15.22 -6.23
C SER A 94 15.37 -15.80 -5.06
N LEU A 95 15.74 -15.49 -3.83
CA LEU A 95 14.96 -15.83 -2.63
C LEU A 95 13.79 -14.88 -2.39
N ILE A 96 13.70 -13.75 -3.11
CA ILE A 96 12.55 -12.84 -3.05
C ILE A 96 11.43 -13.48 -3.88
N SER A 97 10.38 -13.91 -3.19
CA SER A 97 9.25 -14.57 -3.83
C SER A 97 8.18 -13.59 -4.32
N ASP A 98 8.02 -12.47 -3.61
CA ASP A 98 6.97 -11.50 -3.90
C ASP A 98 7.49 -10.07 -3.62
N ILE A 99 7.13 -9.11 -4.48
CA ILE A 99 7.43 -7.68 -4.32
C ILE A 99 6.12 -6.90 -4.33
N TYR A 100 5.87 -6.13 -3.27
CA TYR A 100 4.73 -5.21 -3.16
C TYR A 100 5.19 -3.77 -3.11
N LEU A 101 4.69 -2.94 -4.03
CA LEU A 101 4.92 -1.50 -4.07
C LEU A 101 3.68 -0.79 -3.51
N ILE A 102 3.81 -0.14 -2.37
CA ILE A 102 2.71 0.48 -1.62
C ILE A 102 2.90 1.99 -1.65
N PHE A 103 2.06 2.66 -2.44
CA PHE A 103 2.16 4.08 -2.73
C PHE A 103 0.82 4.80 -2.55
N ASP A 104 0.89 6.12 -2.44
CA ASP A 104 -0.27 7.00 -2.37
C ASP A 104 -0.68 7.47 -3.77
N TYR A 105 -1.97 7.72 -3.99
CA TYR A 105 -2.47 8.25 -5.26
C TYR A 105 -1.94 9.65 -5.56
N ASP A 106 -1.84 10.49 -4.52
CA ASP A 106 -1.20 11.82 -4.57
C ASP A 106 -1.63 12.69 -5.77
N GLY A 107 -2.89 12.60 -6.18
CA GLY A 107 -3.43 13.33 -7.34
C GLY A 107 -3.31 14.86 -7.27
N HIS A 108 -2.86 15.40 -6.13
CA HIS A 108 -2.60 16.83 -5.93
C HIS A 108 -1.14 17.24 -6.20
N CYS A 109 -0.23 16.30 -6.41
CA CYS A 109 1.16 16.60 -6.71
C CYS A 109 1.30 17.27 -8.08
N SER A 110 2.24 18.19 -8.21
CA SER A 110 2.47 18.94 -9.45
C SER A 110 2.92 18.06 -10.63
N ASN A 111 3.42 16.87 -10.35
CA ASN A 111 3.82 15.86 -11.32
C ASN A 111 2.81 14.71 -11.47
N ALA A 112 1.65 14.80 -10.81
CA ALA A 112 0.60 13.81 -10.91
C ALA A 112 0.08 13.71 -12.35
N ASN A 113 -0.11 12.46 -12.81
CA ASN A 113 -0.63 12.17 -14.14
C ASN A 113 -1.27 10.78 -14.13
N ASP A 114 -2.58 10.74 -14.40
CA ASP A 114 -3.35 9.50 -14.36
C ASP A 114 -2.94 8.51 -15.45
N GLU A 115 -2.51 8.98 -16.63
CA GLU A 115 -2.02 8.11 -17.71
C GLU A 115 -0.75 7.37 -17.27
N LYS A 116 0.18 8.07 -16.61
CA LYS A 116 1.38 7.47 -16.04
C LYS A 116 1.06 6.43 -14.96
N LEU A 117 0.05 6.70 -14.14
CA LEU A 117 -0.38 5.72 -13.14
C LEU A 117 -0.97 4.46 -13.79
N VAL A 118 -1.74 4.60 -14.88
CA VAL A 118 -2.21 3.45 -15.67
C VAL A 118 -1.03 2.63 -16.19
N GLU A 119 -0.01 3.27 -16.77
CA GLU A 119 1.19 2.58 -17.26
C GLU A 119 1.93 1.84 -16.14
N MET A 120 2.06 2.46 -14.96
CA MET A 120 2.68 1.83 -13.80
C MET A 120 1.90 0.64 -13.29
N LEU A 121 0.58 0.73 -13.20
CA LEU A 121 -0.29 -0.37 -12.80
C LEU A 121 -0.23 -1.54 -13.80
N ASN A 122 -0.02 -1.24 -15.09
CA ASN A 122 0.18 -2.27 -16.11
C ASN A 122 1.55 -2.94 -16.00
N LYS A 123 2.61 -2.18 -15.68
CA LYS A 123 3.96 -2.74 -15.50
C LYS A 123 4.05 -3.55 -14.21
N PHE A 124 3.59 -2.99 -13.11
CA PHE A 124 3.64 -3.61 -11.79
C PHE A 124 2.32 -4.29 -11.44
N ASN A 125 2.03 -5.39 -12.09
CA ASN A 125 0.76 -6.12 -11.96
C ASN A 125 0.90 -7.55 -11.40
N ASN A 126 2.12 -7.99 -11.10
CA ASN A 126 2.39 -9.33 -10.60
C ASN A 126 3.48 -9.29 -9.52
N PRO A 127 3.18 -9.68 -8.25
CA PRO A 127 4.16 -9.64 -7.18
C PRO A 127 5.36 -10.56 -7.39
N GLN A 128 5.23 -11.60 -8.20
CA GLN A 128 6.29 -12.58 -8.49
C GLN A 128 7.18 -12.22 -9.69
N GLU A 129 6.91 -11.10 -10.34
CA GLU A 129 7.67 -10.58 -11.47
C GLU A 129 8.29 -9.23 -11.11
N GLU A 130 7.87 -8.16 -11.78
CA GLU A 130 8.32 -6.78 -11.54
C GLU A 130 7.81 -6.20 -10.20
N GLY A 131 6.84 -6.86 -9.57
CA GLY A 131 6.14 -6.45 -8.37
C GLY A 131 4.68 -6.09 -8.62
N LEU A 132 3.89 -6.00 -7.55
CA LEU A 132 2.51 -5.55 -7.57
C LEU A 132 2.39 -4.16 -6.94
N LEU A 133 1.98 -3.18 -7.75
CA LEU A 133 1.67 -1.84 -7.29
C LEU A 133 0.28 -1.78 -6.68
N ILE A 134 0.22 -1.37 -5.42
CA ILE A 134 -1.04 -1.20 -4.67
C ILE A 134 -1.13 0.24 -4.18
N VAL A 135 -2.21 0.91 -4.54
CA VAL A 135 -2.38 2.35 -4.30
C VAL A 135 -3.39 2.61 -3.18
N SER A 136 -3.01 3.51 -2.25
CA SER A 136 -3.95 4.08 -1.27
C SER A 136 -4.67 5.30 -1.84
N TYR A 137 -5.99 5.34 -1.74
CA TYR A 137 -6.82 6.45 -2.18
C TYR A 137 -7.47 7.15 -0.97
N PRO A 138 -7.20 8.43 -0.70
CA PRO A 138 -6.23 9.30 -1.39
C PRO A 138 -4.77 9.07 -0.98
N MET A 139 -4.50 8.54 0.23
CA MET A 139 -3.16 8.30 0.77
C MET A 139 -3.20 7.29 1.94
N VAL A 140 -2.06 6.96 2.53
CA VAL A 140 -1.91 5.95 3.60
C VAL A 140 -2.89 6.14 4.77
N GLU A 141 -3.27 7.37 5.11
CA GLU A 141 -4.25 7.67 6.15
C GLU A 141 -5.67 7.15 5.83
N ALA A 142 -5.92 6.67 4.61
CA ALA A 142 -7.18 5.99 4.26
C ALA A 142 -7.51 4.84 5.23
N ILE A 143 -6.50 4.16 5.76
CA ILE A 143 -6.65 3.09 6.77
C ILE A 143 -7.41 3.55 8.02
N ARG A 144 -7.37 4.85 8.35
CA ARG A 144 -8.07 5.45 9.51
C ARG A 144 -9.48 5.91 9.19
N HIS A 145 -9.86 5.93 7.92
CA HIS A 145 -11.14 6.48 7.47
C HIS A 145 -12.27 5.46 7.69
N GLN A 146 -12.62 5.26 8.96
CA GLN A 146 -13.64 4.31 9.41
C GLN A 146 -14.71 5.03 10.24
N ARG A 147 -16.00 4.68 10.01
CA ARG A 147 -17.17 5.27 10.68
C ARG A 147 -17.98 4.26 11.48
N GLY A 148 -17.41 3.13 11.82
CA GLY A 148 -18.08 2.03 12.51
C GLY A 148 -17.93 0.71 11.77
N LEU A 149 -18.80 -0.25 12.09
CA LEU A 149 -18.69 -1.65 11.61
C LEU A 149 -19.51 -1.93 10.34
N GLU A 150 -20.50 -1.08 10.03
CA GLU A 150 -21.33 -1.24 8.83
C GLU A 150 -20.52 -0.87 7.60
N TYR A 151 -20.63 -1.68 6.55
CA TYR A 151 -19.97 -1.35 5.27
C TYR A 151 -20.55 -0.07 4.70
N SER A 152 -19.67 0.84 4.32
CA SER A 152 -20.05 2.12 3.75
C SER A 152 -19.11 2.50 2.60
N GLU A 153 -19.66 3.06 1.56
CA GLU A 153 -18.90 3.82 0.59
C GLU A 153 -18.42 5.11 1.24
N GLU A 154 -17.13 5.42 1.12
CA GLU A 154 -16.55 6.66 1.61
C GLU A 154 -15.86 7.37 0.46
N LEU A 155 -16.27 8.62 0.22
CA LEU A 155 -15.70 9.49 -0.82
C LEU A 155 -14.95 10.65 -0.19
N TYR A 156 -13.87 11.08 -0.82
CA TYR A 156 -13.13 12.25 -0.38
C TYR A 156 -12.81 13.18 -1.55
N ALA A 157 -13.00 14.49 -1.35
CA ALA A 157 -12.84 15.49 -2.41
C ALA A 157 -11.38 15.71 -2.78
N LEU A 158 -11.05 15.71 -4.08
CA LEU A 158 -9.71 15.98 -4.61
C LEU A 158 -9.16 17.34 -4.18
N SER A 159 -10.04 18.36 -4.12
CA SER A 159 -9.68 19.72 -3.69
C SER A 159 -9.17 19.80 -2.24
N GLU A 160 -9.45 18.76 -1.42
CA GLU A 160 -9.12 18.71 0.00
C GLU A 160 -7.94 17.74 0.31
N PHE A 161 -7.30 17.15 -0.68
CA PHE A 161 -6.25 16.16 -0.48
C PHE A 161 -5.11 16.64 0.43
N CYS A 162 -4.66 17.88 0.27
CA CYS A 162 -3.62 18.46 1.14
C CYS A 162 -4.01 18.48 2.63
N ASN A 163 -5.32 18.44 2.92
CA ASN A 163 -5.87 18.47 4.28
C ASN A 163 -6.18 17.07 4.83
N TYR A 164 -6.17 16.03 4.01
CA TYR A 164 -6.68 14.70 4.36
C TYR A 164 -6.06 14.14 5.64
N LYS A 165 -4.75 14.17 5.75
CA LYS A 165 -4.03 13.72 6.93
C LYS A 165 -4.43 14.45 8.21
N ALA A 166 -4.61 15.77 8.13
CA ALA A 166 -5.06 16.57 9.27
C ALA A 166 -6.54 16.32 9.57
N TRP A 167 -7.33 16.13 8.53
CA TRP A 167 -8.76 15.85 8.63
C TRP A 167 -9.02 14.49 9.29
N THR A 168 -8.37 13.42 8.88
CA THR A 168 -8.54 12.08 9.48
C THR A 168 -8.22 12.05 10.97
N ASN A 169 -7.36 12.95 11.46
CA ASN A 169 -7.04 13.06 12.87
C ASN A 169 -8.07 13.86 13.69
N LYS A 170 -8.88 14.70 13.06
CA LYS A 170 -9.74 15.70 13.73
C LYS A 170 -11.23 15.45 13.54
N ASP A 171 -11.64 14.78 12.47
CA ASP A 171 -13.06 14.58 12.18
C ASP A 171 -13.72 13.72 13.27
N ALA A 172 -14.73 14.29 13.92
CA ALA A 172 -15.46 13.63 15.02
C ALA A 172 -16.34 12.47 14.55
N LYS A 173 -16.58 12.33 13.22
CA LYS A 173 -17.36 11.23 12.65
C LYS A 173 -16.52 9.98 12.45
N LEU A 174 -15.18 10.09 12.46
CA LEU A 174 -14.28 8.94 12.37
C LEU A 174 -14.08 8.31 13.74
N ASP A 175 -14.06 6.99 13.79
CA ASP A 175 -13.85 6.27 15.04
C ASP A 175 -12.38 6.36 15.47
N LYS A 176 -12.14 6.90 16.65
CA LYS A 176 -10.79 7.15 17.19
C LYS A 176 -9.97 5.89 17.44
N LYS A 177 -10.58 4.72 17.54
CA LYS A 177 -9.84 3.46 17.72
C LYS A 177 -8.91 3.18 16.53
N TYR A 178 -9.22 3.68 15.33
CA TYR A 178 -8.40 3.50 14.14
C TYR A 178 -7.30 4.55 13.97
N HIS A 179 -7.15 5.52 14.89
CA HIS A 179 -6.14 6.58 14.76
C HIS A 179 -4.72 6.11 15.08
N ASN A 180 -4.57 5.13 15.97
CA ASN A 180 -3.26 4.63 16.40
C ASN A 180 -2.96 3.26 15.77
N TRP A 181 -2.41 3.28 14.55
CA TRP A 181 -2.05 2.03 13.84
C TRP A 181 -1.02 1.15 14.55
N GLY A 182 -0.20 1.71 15.45
CA GLY A 182 0.71 0.91 16.27
C GLY A 182 0.02 0.08 17.36
N ALA A 183 -1.27 0.37 17.65
CA ALA A 183 -2.06 -0.34 18.64
C ALA A 183 -3.16 -1.24 18.04
N TYR A 184 -3.16 -1.44 16.72
CA TYR A 184 -4.13 -2.33 16.09
C TYR A 184 -3.89 -3.78 16.57
N ASP A 185 -4.95 -4.39 17.06
CA ASP A 185 -5.03 -5.82 17.36
C ASP A 185 -5.70 -6.59 16.21
N PHE A 186 -5.83 -7.89 16.36
CA PHE A 186 -6.45 -8.75 15.36
C PHE A 186 -7.89 -8.31 15.01
N ASP A 187 -8.70 -7.95 15.99
CA ASP A 187 -10.09 -7.54 15.74
C ASP A 187 -10.15 -6.20 15.00
N THR A 188 -9.29 -5.25 15.36
CA THR A 188 -9.18 -3.97 14.65
C THR A 188 -8.75 -4.18 13.20
N TRP A 189 -7.76 -5.03 12.94
CA TRP A 189 -7.35 -5.39 11.58
C TRP A 189 -8.48 -6.06 10.80
N ARG A 190 -9.18 -7.00 11.42
CA ARG A 190 -10.34 -7.67 10.82
C ARG A 190 -11.38 -6.66 10.35
N GLU A 191 -11.72 -5.67 11.15
CA GLU A 191 -12.67 -4.62 10.80
C GLU A 191 -12.16 -3.73 9.66
N ILE A 192 -10.89 -3.28 9.73
CA ILE A 192 -10.26 -2.47 8.67
C ILE A 192 -10.27 -3.22 7.35
N VAL A 193 -9.84 -4.49 7.36
CA VAL A 193 -9.79 -5.32 6.15
C VAL A 193 -11.19 -5.47 5.56
N ALA A 194 -12.20 -5.78 6.39
CA ALA A 194 -13.57 -5.94 5.93
C ALA A 194 -14.11 -4.68 5.25
N GLN A 195 -13.91 -3.51 5.85
CA GLN A 195 -14.39 -2.24 5.31
C GLN A 195 -13.75 -1.90 3.98
N HIS A 196 -12.42 -1.95 3.89
CA HIS A 196 -11.72 -1.56 2.66
C HIS A 196 -11.89 -2.56 1.52
N LEU A 197 -11.97 -3.86 1.82
CA LEU A 197 -12.28 -4.85 0.80
C LEU A 197 -13.72 -4.71 0.30
N ALA A 198 -14.69 -4.42 1.18
CA ALA A 198 -16.07 -4.16 0.77
C ALA A 198 -16.17 -2.89 -0.10
N ARG A 199 -15.41 -1.83 0.20
CA ARG A 199 -15.35 -0.60 -0.62
C ARG A 199 -14.74 -0.88 -1.99
N ALA A 200 -13.62 -1.61 -2.05
CA ALA A 200 -12.98 -1.97 -3.30
C ALA A 200 -13.92 -2.83 -4.17
N ASN A 201 -14.57 -3.82 -3.55
CA ASN A 201 -15.55 -4.65 -4.25
C ASN A 201 -16.74 -3.82 -4.75
N HIS A 202 -17.26 -2.91 -3.93
CA HIS A 202 -18.35 -2.00 -4.34
C HIS A 202 -17.96 -1.13 -5.52
N LEU A 203 -16.76 -0.56 -5.49
CA LEU A 203 -16.26 0.27 -6.57
C LEU A 203 -16.24 -0.48 -7.91
N VAL A 204 -15.79 -1.75 -7.90
CA VAL A 204 -15.63 -2.55 -9.11
C VAL A 204 -16.94 -3.22 -9.53
N THR A 205 -17.70 -3.80 -8.59
CA THR A 205 -18.85 -4.65 -8.89
C THR A 205 -20.21 -4.02 -8.60
N ASN A 206 -20.25 -2.87 -7.92
CA ASN A 206 -21.43 -2.22 -7.30
C ASN A 206 -22.07 -3.05 -6.17
N GLU A 207 -21.39 -4.09 -5.65
CA GLU A 207 -21.84 -4.87 -4.49
C GLU A 207 -21.05 -4.49 -3.24
N LEU A 208 -21.72 -3.88 -2.26
CA LEU A 208 -21.08 -3.49 -0.97
C LEU A 208 -20.98 -4.72 -0.04
N SER A 209 -20.08 -5.61 -0.37
CA SER A 209 -19.83 -6.88 0.32
C SER A 209 -18.37 -7.30 0.21
N LEU A 210 -17.94 -8.29 0.98
CA LEU A 210 -16.61 -8.86 0.81
C LEU A 210 -16.45 -9.49 -0.58
N PRO A 211 -15.28 -9.33 -1.22
CA PRO A 211 -15.03 -9.84 -2.57
C PRO A 211 -14.99 -11.38 -2.59
N LYS A 212 -15.54 -11.96 -3.65
CA LYS A 212 -15.52 -13.42 -3.92
C LYS A 212 -14.34 -13.86 -4.77
N SER A 213 -13.68 -12.91 -5.43
CA SER A 213 -12.49 -13.11 -6.27
C SER A 213 -11.51 -11.98 -6.04
N GLN A 214 -10.27 -12.15 -6.48
CA GLN A 214 -9.26 -11.11 -6.46
C GLN A 214 -9.74 -9.87 -7.20
N ILE A 215 -9.34 -8.71 -6.73
CA ILE A 215 -9.67 -7.40 -7.32
C ILE A 215 -8.37 -6.82 -7.87
N GLU A 216 -8.32 -6.65 -9.19
CA GLU A 216 -7.15 -6.11 -9.87
C GLU A 216 -6.98 -4.61 -9.57
N GLN A 217 -5.74 -4.18 -9.34
CA GLN A 217 -5.45 -2.77 -9.04
C GLN A 217 -5.80 -1.85 -10.22
N GLN A 218 -5.65 -2.33 -11.43
CA GLN A 218 -6.06 -1.63 -12.65
C GLN A 218 -7.58 -1.42 -12.72
N GLU A 219 -8.37 -2.41 -12.29
CA GLU A 219 -9.83 -2.27 -12.22
C GLU A 219 -10.23 -1.20 -11.19
N ILE A 220 -9.61 -1.21 -10.00
CA ILE A 220 -9.84 -0.20 -8.98
C ILE A 220 -9.60 1.19 -9.57
N PHE A 221 -8.43 1.40 -10.19
CA PHE A 221 -8.09 2.72 -10.74
C PHE A 221 -8.97 3.12 -11.93
N THR A 222 -9.29 2.19 -12.81
CA THR A 222 -10.24 2.43 -13.92
C THR A 222 -11.59 2.90 -13.39
N GLN A 223 -12.12 2.25 -12.36
CA GLN A 223 -13.39 2.66 -11.76
C GLN A 223 -13.30 4.01 -11.02
N GLN A 224 -12.14 4.35 -10.42
CA GLN A 224 -11.90 5.70 -9.89
C GLN A 224 -11.95 6.75 -11.01
N LEU A 225 -11.29 6.49 -12.16
CA LEU A 225 -11.28 7.37 -13.32
C LEU A 225 -12.68 7.53 -13.94
N ASP A 226 -13.47 6.48 -13.99
CA ASP A 226 -14.78 6.50 -14.63
C ASP A 226 -15.87 7.14 -13.73
N LYS A 227 -15.84 6.83 -12.42
CA LYS A 227 -16.95 7.16 -11.52
C LYS A 227 -16.69 8.38 -10.64
N HIS A 228 -15.47 8.58 -10.15
CA HIS A 228 -15.19 9.48 -9.03
C HIS A 228 -14.28 10.65 -9.39
N ILE A 229 -13.15 10.42 -10.04
CA ILE A 229 -12.19 11.47 -10.36
C ILE A 229 -12.79 12.57 -11.24
N PRO A 230 -13.61 12.29 -12.28
CA PRO A 230 -14.28 13.33 -13.06
C PRO A 230 -15.29 14.16 -12.25
N ASN A 231 -15.76 13.61 -11.14
CA ASN A 231 -16.68 14.29 -10.21
C ASN A 231 -15.93 14.99 -9.05
N GLY A 232 -14.60 15.08 -9.13
CA GLY A 232 -13.77 15.79 -8.16
C GLY A 232 -13.59 15.06 -6.83
N CYS A 233 -13.73 13.75 -6.78
CA CYS A 233 -13.50 12.93 -5.57
C CYS A 233 -12.84 11.59 -5.89
N VAL A 234 -12.47 10.85 -4.86
CA VAL A 234 -12.05 9.45 -4.94
C VAL A 234 -12.81 8.60 -3.91
N ALA A 235 -13.05 7.33 -4.22
CA ALA A 235 -13.46 6.34 -3.22
C ALA A 235 -12.26 6.03 -2.31
N VAL A 236 -12.49 6.08 -0.99
CA VAL A 236 -11.42 5.91 0.01
C VAL A 236 -11.12 4.44 0.22
N ILE A 237 -9.93 4.02 -0.23
CA ILE A 237 -9.47 2.63 -0.15
C ILE A 237 -8.02 2.62 0.33
N SER A 238 -7.71 1.77 1.32
CA SER A 238 -6.35 1.56 1.80
C SER A 238 -5.67 0.40 1.07
N SER A 239 -4.40 0.57 0.73
CA SER A 239 -3.55 -0.44 0.10
C SER A 239 -3.30 -1.68 0.98
N PHE A 240 -3.21 -1.55 2.30
CA PHE A 240 -2.88 -2.66 3.19
C PHE A 240 -3.89 -3.82 3.17
N PRO A 241 -5.21 -3.58 3.25
CA PRO A 241 -6.21 -4.62 3.05
C PRO A 241 -6.14 -5.29 1.69
N LEU A 242 -5.85 -4.53 0.63
CA LEU A 242 -5.69 -5.05 -0.73
C LEU A 242 -4.45 -5.94 -0.84
N MET A 243 -3.31 -5.52 -0.25
CA MET A 243 -2.10 -6.33 -0.16
C MET A 243 -2.35 -7.66 0.57
N LEU A 244 -3.04 -7.62 1.72
CA LEU A 244 -3.38 -8.84 2.45
C LEU A 244 -4.27 -9.78 1.63
N PHE A 245 -5.21 -9.21 0.88
CA PHE A 245 -6.11 -10.01 0.05
C PHE A 245 -5.40 -10.59 -1.16
N ASP A 246 -4.46 -9.87 -1.75
CA ASP A 246 -3.59 -10.41 -2.79
C ASP A 246 -2.72 -11.55 -2.25
N TYR A 247 -2.06 -11.34 -1.11
CA TYR A 247 -1.12 -12.26 -0.49
C TYR A 247 -1.77 -13.58 -0.04
N TYR A 248 -2.95 -13.53 0.58
CA TYR A 248 -3.65 -14.72 1.09
C TYR A 248 -4.77 -15.23 0.18
N GLY A 249 -5.21 -14.44 -0.79
CA GLY A 249 -6.39 -14.76 -1.58
C GLY A 249 -7.63 -15.00 -0.71
N GLN A 250 -8.45 -15.96 -1.10
CA GLN A 250 -9.65 -16.33 -0.34
C GLN A 250 -9.34 -16.95 1.04
N ALA A 251 -8.14 -17.44 1.28
CA ALA A 251 -7.75 -17.93 2.61
C ALA A 251 -7.78 -16.81 3.68
N LEU A 252 -7.66 -15.53 3.26
CA LEU A 252 -7.82 -14.38 4.15
C LEU A 252 -9.18 -14.39 4.86
N MET A 253 -10.24 -14.80 4.19
CA MET A 253 -11.60 -14.84 4.76
C MET A 253 -11.67 -15.78 5.96
N SER A 254 -11.09 -16.97 5.85
CA SER A 254 -10.99 -17.94 6.96
C SER A 254 -10.02 -17.45 8.05
N LYS A 255 -8.86 -16.88 7.65
CA LYS A 255 -7.86 -16.34 8.59
C LYS A 255 -8.46 -15.24 9.47
N LEU A 256 -9.29 -14.39 8.91
CA LEU A 256 -9.99 -13.31 9.61
C LEU A 256 -11.35 -13.73 10.19
N ARG A 257 -11.72 -14.99 10.09
CA ARG A 257 -12.97 -15.56 10.65
C ARG A 257 -14.23 -14.85 10.12
N PHE A 258 -14.26 -14.56 8.82
CA PHE A 258 -15.46 -14.07 8.13
C PHE A 258 -16.38 -15.22 7.68
N VAL A 259 -15.81 -16.40 7.50
CA VAL A 259 -16.46 -17.67 7.16
C VAL A 259 -15.96 -18.77 8.06
#